data_e93d3ec92ed326813b0cf3bf4691216b
#
_entry.id   e93d3ec92ed326813b0cf3bf4691216b
#
_cell.length_a   1.000
_cell.length_b   1.000
_cell.length_c   1.000
_cell.angle_alpha   90.00
_cell.angle_beta   90.00
_cell.angle_gamma   90.00
#
_symmetry.space_group_name_H-M   'P 1'
#
loop_
_entity.id
_entity.type
_entity.pdbx_description
1 polymer ?
#
loop_
_entity_poly.entity_id
_entity_poly.type
_entity_poly.pdbx_seq_one_letter_code
_entity_poly.pdbx_strand_id
1 'polypeptide(L)'
;MKNFGIEMIDTKFEFGFDSDGCIEFIDEIFTPDSSRFIVDGKRMDKDILRRWAKENELEILSYPPGSDGCRGVKLPSDVKQRLVSNYSEFLDRLQADQIVCRNLGDETDEAEYNPAKAAQIYDSLTRLSRVVIILAGSKSDYVHVEKIREELTKQNILTFVYYSSAHKNTQTVMEILQAFETRTRSNIVYVTVAGMSNALSGVVAANVSRPVIACPPFSDKGDYQVNIHSTIQMPSAVPVACILRPDNVAAFCSRVFAIC
;
A
#
# COMPACT_ATOMS: atom_id res chain seq x y z
N MET A 1 -1.96 10.98 4.42
CA MET A 1 -2.96 11.86 3.79
C MET A 1 -2.48 13.29 3.59
N LYS A 2 -1.76 13.94 4.51
CA LYS A 2 -1.21 15.30 4.28
C LYS A 2 -0.37 15.45 3.00
N ASN A 3 0.32 14.43 2.57
CA ASN A 3 1.14 14.46 1.34
C ASN A 3 0.32 14.47 0.04
N PHE A 4 -0.98 14.19 0.12
CA PHE A 4 -1.90 14.16 -1.04
C PHE A 4 -2.74 15.43 -1.15
N GLY A 5 -2.47 16.42 -0.30
CA GLY A 5 -3.37 17.57 -0.16
C GLY A 5 -4.77 17.17 0.36
N ILE A 6 -4.89 15.96 0.94
CA ILE A 6 -6.13 15.45 1.52
C ILE A 6 -6.03 15.57 3.03
N GLU A 7 -6.91 16.34 3.62
CA GLU A 7 -7.09 16.46 5.06
C GLU A 7 -8.34 15.67 5.47
N MET A 8 -8.17 14.69 6.36
CA MET A 8 -9.28 13.98 6.96
C MET A 8 -9.71 14.71 8.24
N ILE A 9 -10.97 15.13 8.29
CA ILE A 9 -11.55 15.83 9.46
C ILE A 9 -11.95 14.81 10.50
N ASP A 10 -12.71 13.80 10.10
CA ASP A 10 -13.16 12.69 10.93
C ASP A 10 -13.53 11.47 10.08
N THR A 11 -13.67 10.34 10.75
CA THR A 11 -14.11 9.09 10.14
C THR A 11 -14.94 8.28 11.14
N LYS A 12 -15.84 7.46 10.63
CA LYS A 12 -16.59 6.47 11.39
C LYS A 12 -15.94 5.11 11.17
N PHE A 13 -15.75 4.36 12.23
CA PHE A 13 -15.36 2.96 12.20
C PHE A 13 -16.48 2.10 12.77
N GLU A 14 -16.78 1.00 12.12
CA GLU A 14 -17.65 -0.05 12.65
C GLU A 14 -16.82 -1.32 12.88
N PHE A 15 -17.04 -1.94 14.03
CA PHE A 15 -16.33 -3.14 14.44
C PHE A 15 -17.33 -4.26 14.70
N GLY A 16 -16.96 -5.46 14.34
CA GLY A 16 -17.65 -6.70 14.69
C GLY A 16 -16.68 -7.74 15.20
N PHE A 17 -17.20 -8.91 15.55
CA PHE A 17 -16.39 -10.06 15.90
C PHE A 17 -16.48 -11.09 14.79
N ASP A 18 -15.36 -11.70 14.43
CA ASP A 18 -15.32 -12.85 13.55
C ASP A 18 -15.75 -14.13 14.29
N SER A 19 -15.72 -15.28 13.58
CA SER A 19 -16.07 -16.58 14.16
C SER A 19 -15.15 -17.03 15.30
N ASP A 20 -13.94 -16.47 15.36
CA ASP A 20 -12.92 -16.80 16.37
C ASP A 20 -12.93 -15.80 17.54
N GLY A 21 -13.86 -14.84 17.53
CA GLY A 21 -14.02 -13.81 18.56
C GLY A 21 -13.01 -12.67 18.44
N CYS A 22 -12.31 -12.54 17.33
CA CYS A 22 -11.41 -11.42 17.06
C CYS A 22 -12.20 -10.20 16.57
N ILE A 23 -11.73 -9.00 16.92
CA ILE A 23 -12.34 -7.74 16.47
C ILE A 23 -11.90 -7.47 15.03
N GLU A 24 -12.88 -7.28 14.15
CA GLU A 24 -12.66 -6.90 12.76
C GLU A 24 -13.44 -5.64 12.39
N PHE A 25 -12.96 -4.94 11.34
CA PHE A 25 -13.75 -3.89 10.70
C PHE A 25 -14.84 -4.54 9.86
N ILE A 26 -16.10 -4.12 10.05
CA ILE A 26 -17.26 -4.67 9.35
C ILE A 26 -17.87 -3.73 8.31
N ASP A 27 -17.37 -2.51 8.22
CA ASP A 27 -17.85 -1.48 7.28
C ASP A 27 -16.66 -0.82 6.56
N GLU A 28 -16.97 0.01 5.59
CA GLU A 28 -15.97 0.74 4.79
C GLU A 28 -15.11 1.69 5.64
N ILE A 29 -13.83 1.77 5.29
CA ILE A 29 -12.84 2.56 6.02
C ILE A 29 -12.30 3.65 5.11
N PHE A 30 -12.26 4.89 5.61
CA PHE A 30 -11.65 6.05 4.92
C PHE A 30 -12.21 6.35 3.53
N THR A 31 -13.46 6.02 3.28
CA THR A 31 -14.15 6.40 2.05
C THR A 31 -14.80 7.79 2.18
N PRO A 32 -15.09 8.50 1.10
CA PRO A 32 -15.86 9.74 1.15
C PRO A 32 -17.29 9.56 1.69
N ASP A 33 -17.75 8.32 1.82
CA ASP A 33 -19.05 8.00 2.44
C ASP A 33 -18.95 7.82 3.95
N SER A 34 -17.91 7.14 4.45
CA SER A 34 -17.70 6.91 5.89
C SER A 34 -16.96 8.06 6.59
N SER A 35 -16.31 8.94 5.85
CA SER A 35 -15.40 9.94 6.39
C SER A 35 -15.64 11.33 5.81
N ARG A 36 -15.13 12.36 6.49
CA ARG A 36 -15.14 13.73 6.00
C ARG A 36 -13.74 14.16 5.58
N PHE A 37 -13.62 14.63 4.33
CA PHE A 37 -12.35 15.05 3.74
C PHE A 37 -12.41 16.49 3.23
N ILE A 38 -11.28 17.18 3.33
CA ILE A 38 -11.01 18.44 2.64
C ILE A 38 -9.85 18.21 1.66
N VAL A 39 -10.04 18.62 0.42
CA VAL A 39 -9.02 18.61 -0.63
C VAL A 39 -8.91 20.02 -1.18
N ASP A 40 -7.73 20.64 -1.06
CA ASP A 40 -7.50 22.05 -1.47
C ASP A 40 -8.58 23.02 -0.97
N GLY A 41 -8.98 22.87 0.30
CA GLY A 41 -10.00 23.70 0.93
C GLY A 41 -11.45 23.37 0.55
N LYS A 42 -11.68 22.35 -0.30
CA LYS A 42 -13.03 21.90 -0.70
C LYS A 42 -13.41 20.62 0.01
N ARG A 43 -14.65 20.51 0.45
CA ARG A 43 -15.19 19.24 0.99
C ARG A 43 -15.45 18.24 -0.12
N MET A 44 -14.97 17.00 0.09
CA MET A 44 -15.04 15.88 -0.85
C MET A 44 -15.82 14.69 -0.28
N ASP A 45 -16.84 14.94 0.50
CA ASP A 45 -17.63 13.93 1.20
C ASP A 45 -19.13 14.00 0.86
N LYS A 46 -19.92 13.06 1.37
CA LYS A 46 -21.37 13.00 1.16
C LYS A 46 -22.18 14.13 1.79
N ASP A 47 -21.57 15.01 2.59
CA ASP A 47 -22.26 16.15 3.19
C ASP A 47 -22.83 17.14 2.14
N ILE A 48 -22.37 17.07 0.88
CA ILE A 48 -22.99 17.78 -0.24
C ILE A 48 -24.45 17.42 -0.36
N LEU A 49 -24.80 16.12 -0.28
CA LEU A 49 -26.18 15.66 -0.33
C LEU A 49 -26.99 16.12 0.87
N ARG A 50 -26.40 16.04 2.07
CA ARG A 50 -27.05 16.46 3.30
C ARG A 50 -27.34 17.97 3.31
N ARG A 51 -26.38 18.78 2.83
CA ARG A 51 -26.59 20.24 2.69
C ARG A 51 -27.67 20.57 1.70
N TRP A 52 -27.61 19.94 0.50
CA TRP A 52 -28.64 20.11 -0.52
C TRP A 52 -30.02 19.72 0.01
N ALA A 53 -30.16 18.59 0.71
CA ALA A 53 -31.42 18.18 1.30
C ALA A 53 -31.93 19.18 2.33
N LYS A 54 -31.05 19.71 3.19
CA LYS A 54 -31.39 20.73 4.17
C LYS A 54 -31.82 22.05 3.54
N GLU A 55 -31.10 22.50 2.50
CA GLU A 55 -31.41 23.74 1.74
C GLU A 55 -32.75 23.66 0.99
N ASN A 56 -33.18 22.43 0.67
CA ASN A 56 -34.45 22.19 0.00
C ASN A 56 -35.56 21.68 0.96
N GLU A 57 -35.36 21.90 2.27
CA GLU A 57 -36.33 21.53 3.31
C GLU A 57 -36.77 20.06 3.28
N LEU A 58 -35.91 19.17 2.76
CA LEU A 58 -36.18 17.74 2.72
C LEU A 58 -35.85 17.14 4.09
N GLU A 59 -36.85 16.65 4.77
CA GLU A 59 -36.68 15.84 5.98
C GLU A 59 -36.03 14.50 5.57
N ILE A 60 -34.84 14.23 6.07
CA ILE A 60 -34.21 12.92 5.97
C ILE A 60 -34.89 12.02 7.01
N LEU A 61 -36.06 11.52 6.67
CA LEU A 61 -36.75 10.52 7.46
C LEU A 61 -36.10 9.17 7.17
N SER A 62 -35.56 8.52 8.21
CA SER A 62 -35.09 7.14 8.11
C SER A 62 -36.30 6.20 8.15
N TYR A 63 -36.82 5.89 6.97
CA TYR A 63 -37.79 4.80 6.83
C TYR A 63 -37.05 3.48 6.57
N PRO A 64 -37.54 2.36 7.13
CA PRO A 64 -37.02 1.05 6.78
C PRO A 64 -37.13 0.83 5.27
N PRO A 65 -36.13 0.18 4.63
CA PRO A 65 -36.21 -0.15 3.20
C PRO A 65 -37.48 -0.93 2.88
N GLY A 66 -38.24 -0.48 1.86
CA GLY A 66 -39.49 -1.13 1.45
C GLY A 66 -40.76 -0.70 2.19
N SER A 67 -40.69 0.30 3.08
CA SER A 67 -41.90 0.88 3.70
C SER A 67 -42.64 1.78 2.70
N ASP A 68 -43.96 1.80 2.74
CA ASP A 68 -44.84 2.62 1.84
C ASP A 68 -44.60 4.14 1.96
N GLY A 69 -43.86 4.58 2.99
CA GLY A 69 -43.45 5.98 3.18
C GLY A 69 -42.16 6.39 2.46
N CYS A 70 -41.43 5.43 1.89
CA CYS A 70 -40.17 5.69 1.18
C CYS A 70 -40.40 6.27 -0.21
N ARG A 71 -40.68 7.56 -0.29
CA ARG A 71 -40.72 8.28 -1.59
C ARG A 71 -39.32 8.79 -1.89
N GLY A 72 -38.62 8.15 -2.85
CA GLY A 72 -37.37 8.64 -3.35
C GLY A 72 -37.50 10.03 -3.99
N VAL A 73 -36.65 10.97 -3.59
CA VAL A 73 -36.56 12.28 -4.23
C VAL A 73 -35.52 12.18 -5.36
N LYS A 74 -35.90 12.59 -6.55
CA LYS A 74 -34.99 12.61 -7.70
C LYS A 74 -33.96 13.73 -7.50
N LEU A 75 -32.71 13.37 -7.40
CA LEU A 75 -31.60 14.32 -7.29
C LEU A 75 -31.49 15.16 -8.59
N PRO A 76 -31.33 16.50 -8.48
CA PRO A 76 -30.98 17.34 -9.60
C PRO A 76 -29.68 16.89 -10.27
N SER A 77 -29.60 17.06 -11.59
CA SER A 77 -28.45 16.60 -12.38
C SER A 77 -27.14 17.27 -11.96
N ASP A 78 -27.18 18.53 -11.58
CA ASP A 78 -26.01 19.30 -11.10
C ASP A 78 -25.48 18.79 -9.77
N VAL A 79 -26.36 18.44 -8.82
CA VAL A 79 -25.98 17.86 -7.52
C VAL A 79 -25.33 16.49 -7.73
N LYS A 80 -25.93 15.67 -8.61
CA LYS A 80 -25.39 14.36 -8.97
C LYS A 80 -24.02 14.49 -9.64
N GLN A 81 -23.85 15.40 -10.59
CA GLN A 81 -22.59 15.63 -11.27
C GLN A 81 -21.51 16.11 -10.29
N ARG A 82 -21.82 17.03 -9.39
CA ARG A 82 -20.88 17.51 -8.34
C ARG A 82 -20.44 16.39 -7.44
N LEU A 83 -21.34 15.49 -7.02
CA LEU A 83 -20.99 14.36 -6.18
C LEU A 83 -20.04 13.40 -6.92
N VAL A 84 -20.39 13.04 -8.15
CA VAL A 84 -19.55 12.17 -9.00
C VAL A 84 -18.19 12.80 -9.25
N SER A 85 -18.14 14.10 -9.60
CA SER A 85 -16.88 14.82 -9.84
C SER A 85 -15.99 14.84 -8.59
N ASN A 86 -16.56 15.05 -7.41
CA ASN A 86 -15.80 15.05 -6.16
C ASN A 86 -15.22 13.68 -5.83
N TYR A 87 -16.01 12.62 -6.03
CA TYR A 87 -15.51 11.26 -5.78
C TYR A 87 -14.47 10.84 -6.80
N SER A 88 -14.61 11.23 -8.07
CA SER A 88 -13.60 11.00 -9.10
C SER A 88 -12.30 11.77 -8.78
N GLU A 89 -12.40 13.06 -8.43
CA GLU A 89 -11.23 13.87 -8.05
C GLU A 89 -10.51 13.28 -6.82
N PHE A 90 -11.26 12.80 -5.83
CA PHE A 90 -10.69 12.14 -4.65
C PHE A 90 -9.95 10.84 -5.03
N LEU A 91 -10.56 10.03 -5.88
CA LEU A 91 -9.97 8.79 -6.39
C LEU A 91 -8.72 9.07 -7.24
N ASP A 92 -8.79 10.03 -8.15
CA ASP A 92 -7.68 10.43 -9.01
C ASP A 92 -6.47 10.88 -8.18
N ARG A 93 -6.70 11.61 -7.10
CA ARG A 93 -5.64 12.02 -6.17
C ARG A 93 -5.03 10.85 -5.41
N LEU A 94 -5.85 9.90 -4.97
CA LEU A 94 -5.35 8.69 -4.34
C LEU A 94 -4.56 7.80 -5.32
N GLN A 95 -4.93 7.84 -6.60
CA GLN A 95 -4.24 7.08 -7.65
C GLN A 95 -2.99 7.78 -8.18
N ALA A 96 -3.01 9.12 -8.30
CA ALA A 96 -1.89 9.90 -8.83
C ALA A 96 -0.66 9.87 -7.90
N ASP A 97 -0.91 9.94 -6.59
CA ASP A 97 0.10 9.69 -5.57
C ASP A 97 -0.21 8.32 -4.97
N GLN A 98 0.32 7.26 -5.57
CA GLN A 98 0.21 5.92 -4.99
C GLN A 98 0.36 6.00 -3.48
N ILE A 99 -0.52 5.30 -2.75
CA ILE A 99 -0.39 5.14 -1.31
C ILE A 99 0.98 4.51 -1.05
N VAL A 100 1.98 5.35 -1.05
CA VAL A 100 3.24 5.02 -0.46
C VAL A 100 2.94 4.99 1.03
N CYS A 101 2.67 3.81 1.54
CA CYS A 101 2.80 3.58 2.96
C CYS A 101 4.28 3.87 3.25
N ARG A 102 4.60 5.16 3.44
CA ARG A 102 5.83 5.52 4.14
C ARG A 102 5.80 4.68 5.39
N ASN A 103 6.93 4.02 5.67
CA ASN A 103 7.13 3.29 6.89
C ASN A 103 6.26 3.86 8.00
N LEU A 104 5.32 3.04 8.49
CA LEU A 104 4.73 3.28 9.80
C LEU A 104 5.85 3.09 10.83
N GLY A 105 6.90 3.87 10.75
CA GLY A 105 8.13 3.70 11.48
C GLY A 105 9.19 4.73 11.11
N ASP A 106 8.83 5.83 10.41
CA ASP A 106 9.72 6.97 10.32
C ASP A 106 9.75 7.68 11.68
N GLU A 107 10.85 7.50 12.32
CA GLU A 107 11.55 8.35 13.29
C GLU A 107 11.48 8.04 14.78
N THR A 108 10.64 7.25 15.39
CA THR A 108 10.73 7.22 16.85
C THR A 108 10.70 5.88 17.57
N ASP A 109 10.26 4.77 17.04
CA ASP A 109 10.34 3.54 17.83
C ASP A 109 10.32 2.27 16.99
N GLU A 110 11.41 1.51 17.04
CA GLU A 110 11.47 0.12 16.56
C GLU A 110 10.46 -0.82 17.26
N ALA A 111 9.78 -0.33 18.30
CA ALA A 111 8.90 -1.13 19.16
C ALA A 111 7.43 -1.18 18.71
N GLU A 112 6.96 -0.27 17.87
CA GLU A 112 5.53 -0.22 17.47
C GLU A 112 5.23 -0.78 16.09
N TYR A 113 6.24 -1.13 15.31
CA TYR A 113 6.05 -1.62 13.96
C TYR A 113 5.56 -3.08 13.98
N ASN A 114 4.28 -3.29 13.65
CA ASN A 114 3.70 -4.64 13.49
C ASN A 114 3.46 -4.92 11.99
N PRO A 115 4.34 -5.70 11.32
CA PRO A 115 4.20 -6.04 9.91
C PRO A 115 2.91 -6.81 9.59
N ALA A 116 2.40 -7.58 10.54
CA ALA A 116 1.14 -8.31 10.40
C ALA A 116 -0.06 -7.33 10.32
N LYS A 117 -0.04 -6.23 11.08
CA LYS A 117 -1.07 -5.19 11.02
C LYS A 117 -1.02 -4.42 9.70
N ALA A 118 0.18 -4.14 9.19
CA ALA A 118 0.34 -3.53 7.87
C ALA A 118 -0.21 -4.42 6.76
N ALA A 119 0.04 -5.72 6.81
CA ALA A 119 -0.48 -6.69 5.86
C ALA A 119 -2.02 -6.83 5.94
N GLN A 120 -2.60 -6.79 7.13
CA GLN A 120 -4.07 -6.81 7.32
C GLN A 120 -4.74 -5.57 6.71
N ILE A 121 -4.21 -4.38 7.00
CA ILE A 121 -4.73 -3.14 6.42
C ILE A 121 -4.65 -3.20 4.90
N TYR A 122 -3.54 -3.71 4.37
CA TYR A 122 -3.36 -3.89 2.94
C TYR A 122 -4.39 -4.85 2.33
N ASP A 123 -4.62 -6.02 2.91
CA ASP A 123 -5.58 -7.04 2.42
C ASP A 123 -7.03 -6.54 2.43
N SER A 124 -7.38 -5.68 3.39
CA SER A 124 -8.70 -5.03 3.47
C SER A 124 -8.89 -3.95 2.40
N LEU A 125 -7.82 -3.26 1.99
CA LEU A 125 -7.88 -2.13 1.07
C LEU A 125 -7.79 -2.53 -0.42
N THR A 126 -7.15 -3.67 -0.74
CA THR A 126 -6.81 -3.98 -2.15
C THR A 126 -6.85 -5.47 -2.46
N ARG A 127 -8.01 -5.99 -2.82
CA ARG A 127 -8.16 -7.44 -3.14
C ARG A 127 -7.44 -7.94 -4.41
N LEU A 128 -6.90 -7.08 -5.26
CA LEU A 128 -6.28 -7.47 -6.55
C LEU A 128 -5.17 -6.51 -7.00
N SER A 129 -4.46 -5.88 -6.10
CA SER A 129 -3.44 -4.88 -6.48
C SER A 129 -2.10 -5.53 -6.83
N ARG A 130 -1.38 -4.85 -7.72
CA ARG A 130 0.02 -5.11 -8.04
C ARG A 130 0.89 -4.52 -6.95
N VAL A 131 1.62 -5.34 -6.23
CA VAL A 131 2.36 -4.94 -5.03
C VAL A 131 3.82 -5.29 -5.13
N VAL A 132 4.67 -4.35 -4.78
CA VAL A 132 6.08 -4.59 -4.57
C VAL A 132 6.42 -4.35 -3.10
N ILE A 133 7.08 -5.33 -2.49
CA ILE A 133 7.63 -5.21 -1.15
C ILE A 133 9.12 -5.05 -1.26
N ILE A 134 9.62 -3.88 -0.89
CA ILE A 134 11.06 -3.59 -0.84
C ILE A 134 11.57 -3.90 0.55
N LEU A 135 12.54 -4.82 0.64
CA LEU A 135 13.29 -5.10 1.85
C LEU A 135 14.72 -4.60 1.68
N ALA A 136 15.13 -3.64 2.49
CA ALA A 136 16.48 -3.10 2.49
C ALA A 136 17.26 -3.53 3.74
N GLY A 137 18.49 -3.95 3.56
CA GLY A 137 19.34 -4.45 4.65
C GLY A 137 19.79 -3.37 5.64
N SER A 138 19.75 -2.10 5.23
CA SER A 138 20.19 -0.96 6.03
C SER A 138 19.46 0.32 5.63
N LYS A 139 19.27 1.22 6.59
CA LYS A 139 18.82 2.60 6.33
C LYS A 139 19.81 3.41 5.48
N SER A 140 21.08 3.01 5.43
CA SER A 140 22.07 3.62 4.52
C SER A 140 21.72 3.47 3.04
N ASP A 141 20.89 2.48 2.71
CA ASP A 141 20.46 2.21 1.32
C ASP A 141 19.26 3.07 0.89
N TYR A 142 18.78 3.96 1.75
CA TYR A 142 17.59 4.80 1.55
C TYR A 142 17.56 5.48 0.17
N VAL A 143 18.67 6.12 -0.25
CA VAL A 143 18.73 6.83 -1.53
C VAL A 143 18.49 5.89 -2.72
N HIS A 144 19.00 4.66 -2.63
CA HIS A 144 18.81 3.66 -3.67
C HIS A 144 17.38 3.10 -3.66
N VAL A 145 16.84 2.87 -2.48
CA VAL A 145 15.45 2.44 -2.27
C VAL A 145 14.46 3.45 -2.82
N GLU A 146 14.67 4.74 -2.55
CA GLU A 146 13.80 5.81 -3.07
C GLU A 146 13.78 5.86 -4.59
N LYS A 147 14.93 5.68 -5.26
CA LYS A 147 14.97 5.60 -6.73
C LYS A 147 14.13 4.43 -7.27
N ILE A 148 14.17 3.27 -6.61
CA ILE A 148 13.35 2.12 -7.00
C ILE A 148 11.86 2.45 -6.78
N ARG A 149 11.53 3.04 -5.65
CA ARG A 149 10.17 3.42 -5.29
C ARG A 149 9.57 4.43 -6.26
N GLU A 150 10.33 5.47 -6.63
CA GLU A 150 9.91 6.47 -7.62
C GLU A 150 9.60 5.84 -8.98
N GLU A 151 10.45 4.90 -9.45
CA GLU A 151 10.22 4.23 -10.73
C GLU A 151 9.01 3.28 -10.68
N LEU A 152 8.77 2.59 -9.56
CA LEU A 152 7.58 1.77 -9.35
C LEU A 152 6.30 2.65 -9.30
N THR A 153 6.39 3.83 -8.68
CA THR A 153 5.32 4.82 -8.64
C THR A 153 4.89 5.26 -10.03
N LYS A 154 5.84 5.54 -10.93
CA LYS A 154 5.55 5.87 -12.34
C LYS A 154 4.81 4.76 -13.09
N GLN A 155 4.92 3.52 -12.63
CA GLN A 155 4.26 2.33 -13.21
C GLN A 155 2.92 1.99 -12.53
N ASN A 156 2.43 2.85 -11.62
CA ASN A 156 1.24 2.59 -10.81
C ASN A 156 1.30 1.27 -10.05
N ILE A 157 2.44 0.99 -9.40
CA ILE A 157 2.66 -0.20 -8.58
C ILE A 157 2.70 0.20 -7.11
N LEU A 158 1.83 -0.38 -6.29
CA LEU A 158 1.81 -0.15 -4.84
C LEU A 158 3.09 -0.70 -4.22
N THR A 159 3.73 0.09 -3.37
CA THR A 159 5.05 -0.26 -2.82
C THR A 159 5.07 -0.12 -1.29
N PHE A 160 5.53 -1.17 -0.62
CA PHE A 160 5.85 -1.14 0.81
C PHE A 160 7.36 -1.26 1.00
N VAL A 161 7.92 -0.49 1.92
CA VAL A 161 9.36 -0.46 2.18
C VAL A 161 9.66 -0.83 3.62
N TYR A 162 10.57 -1.77 3.81
CA TYR A 162 11.02 -2.23 5.13
C TYR A 162 12.53 -2.25 5.20
N TYR A 163 13.07 -1.76 6.32
CA TYR A 163 14.50 -1.80 6.60
C TYR A 163 14.79 -2.84 7.69
N SER A 164 15.32 -3.98 7.30
CA SER A 164 15.69 -5.03 8.22
C SER A 164 16.85 -5.85 7.68
N SER A 165 17.88 -6.02 8.49
CA SER A 165 19.07 -6.78 8.12
C SER A 165 18.86 -8.28 8.36
N ALA A 166 19.09 -9.10 7.32
CA ALA A 166 19.07 -10.55 7.48
C ALA A 166 20.15 -11.08 8.44
N HIS A 167 21.23 -10.34 8.65
CA HIS A 167 22.27 -10.72 9.60
C HIS A 167 22.01 -10.30 11.05
N LYS A 168 21.34 -9.16 11.25
CA LYS A 168 21.14 -8.57 12.58
C LYS A 168 19.76 -8.85 13.15
N ASN A 169 18.74 -8.82 12.30
CA ASN A 169 17.33 -8.89 12.68
C ASN A 169 16.58 -9.90 11.78
N THR A 170 17.12 -11.12 11.65
CA THR A 170 16.54 -12.17 10.81
C THR A 170 15.10 -12.48 11.19
N GLN A 171 14.78 -12.47 12.48
CA GLN A 171 13.43 -12.72 12.98
C GLN A 171 12.42 -11.71 12.41
N THR A 172 12.74 -10.42 12.42
CA THR A 172 11.89 -9.37 11.84
C THR A 172 11.69 -9.56 10.33
N VAL A 173 12.74 -9.98 9.60
CA VAL A 173 12.61 -10.31 8.17
C VAL A 173 11.59 -11.44 8.00
N MET A 174 11.69 -12.50 8.78
CA MET A 174 10.78 -13.65 8.69
C MET A 174 9.33 -13.27 9.03
N GLU A 175 9.12 -12.43 10.04
CA GLU A 175 7.79 -11.93 10.41
C GLU A 175 7.15 -11.10 9.29
N ILE A 176 7.93 -10.24 8.63
CA ILE A 176 7.46 -9.49 7.45
C ILE A 176 7.04 -10.46 6.35
N LEU A 177 7.89 -11.42 5.97
CA LEU A 177 7.60 -12.37 4.92
C LEU A 177 6.35 -13.20 5.25
N GLN A 178 6.27 -13.74 6.45
CA GLN A 178 5.13 -14.54 6.90
C GLN A 178 3.83 -13.75 6.82
N ALA A 179 3.83 -12.49 7.25
CA ALA A 179 2.65 -11.64 7.20
C ALA A 179 2.10 -11.49 5.77
N PHE A 180 2.99 -11.28 4.77
CA PHE A 180 2.56 -11.12 3.38
C PHE A 180 2.27 -12.45 2.68
N GLU A 181 3.00 -13.51 2.97
CA GLU A 181 2.78 -14.83 2.33
C GLU A 181 1.49 -15.51 2.81
N THR A 182 1.11 -15.34 4.09
CA THR A 182 -0.03 -16.06 4.66
C THR A 182 -1.36 -15.30 4.53
N ARG A 183 -1.33 -13.97 4.45
CA ARG A 183 -2.52 -13.13 4.60
C ARG A 183 -2.96 -12.41 3.35
N THR A 184 -2.09 -12.24 2.36
CA THR A 184 -2.44 -11.45 1.17
C THR A 184 -2.73 -12.30 -0.06
N ARG A 185 -3.86 -11.98 -0.73
CA ARG A 185 -4.25 -12.57 -2.02
C ARG A 185 -3.73 -11.79 -3.23
N SER A 186 -2.96 -10.75 -2.98
CA SER A 186 -2.47 -9.84 -4.03
C SER A 186 -1.29 -10.42 -4.78
N ASN A 187 -1.10 -9.94 -6.01
CA ASN A 187 0.09 -10.25 -6.78
C ASN A 187 1.28 -9.48 -6.21
N ILE A 188 2.20 -10.19 -5.57
CA ILE A 188 3.38 -9.62 -4.90
C ILE A 188 4.65 -9.96 -5.64
N VAL A 189 5.55 -8.98 -5.75
CA VAL A 189 6.95 -9.15 -6.09
C VAL A 189 7.80 -8.58 -4.95
N TYR A 190 8.77 -9.35 -4.49
CA TYR A 190 9.74 -8.86 -3.51
C TYR A 190 10.95 -8.24 -4.21
N VAL A 191 11.36 -7.07 -3.73
CA VAL A 191 12.61 -6.43 -4.16
C VAL A 191 13.52 -6.31 -2.96
N THR A 192 14.72 -6.85 -3.06
CA THR A 192 15.72 -6.78 -1.99
C THR A 192 16.84 -5.81 -2.35
N VAL A 193 17.21 -4.96 -1.39
CA VAL A 193 18.30 -4.00 -1.52
C VAL A 193 19.30 -4.27 -0.41
N ALA A 194 20.44 -4.85 -0.77
CA ALA A 194 21.53 -5.11 0.16
C ALA A 194 22.88 -5.10 -0.57
N GLY A 195 23.83 -4.41 0.00
CA GLY A 195 25.23 -4.41 -0.44
C GLY A 195 26.08 -5.40 0.34
N MET A 196 27.35 -5.44 0.04
CA MET A 196 28.35 -6.29 0.70
C MET A 196 27.99 -7.77 0.65
N SER A 197 27.89 -8.44 1.78
CA SER A 197 27.42 -9.82 1.90
C SER A 197 25.89 -9.86 1.88
N ASN A 198 25.32 -10.09 0.70
CA ASN A 198 23.87 -10.05 0.47
C ASN A 198 23.19 -11.36 0.91
N ALA A 199 23.08 -11.58 2.21
CA ALA A 199 22.27 -12.68 2.73
C ALA A 199 20.76 -12.43 2.56
N LEU A 200 20.35 -11.15 2.50
CA LEU A 200 18.92 -10.79 2.49
C LEU A 200 18.18 -11.38 1.29
N SER A 201 18.75 -11.29 0.09
CA SER A 201 18.10 -11.81 -1.12
C SER A 201 17.88 -13.32 -1.05
N GLY A 202 18.88 -14.06 -0.54
CA GLY A 202 18.77 -15.50 -0.36
C GLY A 202 17.76 -15.90 0.72
N VAL A 203 17.77 -15.21 1.86
CA VAL A 203 16.78 -15.42 2.94
C VAL A 203 15.37 -15.17 2.44
N VAL A 204 15.12 -14.07 1.73
CA VAL A 204 13.79 -13.79 1.16
C VAL A 204 13.40 -14.87 0.17
N ALA A 205 14.24 -15.19 -0.82
CA ALA A 205 13.91 -16.14 -1.87
C ALA A 205 13.71 -17.58 -1.36
N ALA A 206 14.35 -17.94 -0.26
CA ALA A 206 14.17 -19.26 0.36
C ALA A 206 12.85 -19.38 1.17
N ASN A 207 12.20 -18.27 1.51
CA ASN A 207 11.05 -18.25 2.42
C ASN A 207 9.77 -17.67 1.80
N VAL A 208 9.77 -17.39 0.49
CA VAL A 208 8.59 -16.92 -0.23
C VAL A 208 8.31 -17.76 -1.46
N SER A 209 7.05 -17.82 -1.87
CA SER A 209 6.62 -18.49 -3.10
C SER A 209 6.56 -17.55 -4.32
N ARG A 210 6.76 -16.28 -4.10
CA ARG A 210 6.60 -15.20 -5.09
C ARG A 210 7.93 -14.76 -5.69
N PRO A 211 7.95 -14.09 -6.86
CA PRO A 211 9.17 -13.62 -7.50
C PRO A 211 10.00 -12.71 -6.60
N VAL A 212 11.32 -12.91 -6.58
CA VAL A 212 12.29 -12.10 -5.84
C VAL A 212 13.29 -11.47 -6.80
N ILE A 213 13.47 -10.16 -6.68
CA ILE A 213 14.42 -9.37 -7.43
C ILE A 213 15.42 -8.76 -6.45
N ALA A 214 16.70 -9.00 -6.67
CA ALA A 214 17.77 -8.30 -5.97
C ALA A 214 18.21 -7.09 -6.81
N CYS A 215 18.24 -5.91 -6.18
CA CYS A 215 18.75 -4.68 -6.75
C CYS A 215 19.82 -4.09 -5.82
N PRO A 216 21.04 -4.66 -5.81
CA PRO A 216 22.10 -4.22 -4.91
C PRO A 216 22.55 -2.80 -5.22
N PRO A 217 22.76 -1.94 -4.19
CA PRO A 217 23.38 -0.64 -4.36
C PRO A 217 24.87 -0.80 -4.64
N PHE A 218 25.46 0.16 -5.34
CA PHE A 218 26.90 0.26 -5.49
C PHE A 218 27.30 1.72 -5.73
N SER A 219 28.44 2.13 -5.16
CA SER A 219 28.97 3.48 -5.27
C SER A 219 30.13 3.56 -6.30
N ASP A 220 30.88 2.49 -6.46
CA ASP A 220 32.02 2.40 -7.38
C ASP A 220 32.18 0.98 -7.96
N LYS A 221 33.25 0.79 -8.75
CA LYS A 221 33.55 -0.50 -9.40
C LYS A 221 33.92 -1.61 -8.40
N GLY A 222 34.51 -1.27 -7.28
CA GLY A 222 34.87 -2.23 -6.24
C GLY A 222 33.62 -2.76 -5.55
N ASP A 223 32.76 -1.86 -5.11
CA ASP A 223 31.46 -2.19 -4.55
C ASP A 223 30.61 -3.02 -5.52
N TYR A 224 30.61 -2.64 -6.81
CA TYR A 224 29.90 -3.39 -7.83
C TYR A 224 30.33 -4.86 -7.87
N GLN A 225 31.63 -5.14 -7.91
CA GLN A 225 32.15 -6.52 -7.98
C GLN A 225 31.75 -7.33 -6.76
N VAL A 226 31.92 -6.77 -5.56
CA VAL A 226 31.56 -7.46 -4.31
C VAL A 226 30.07 -7.72 -4.24
N ASN A 227 29.26 -6.72 -4.47
CA ASN A 227 27.80 -6.79 -4.29
C ASN A 227 27.15 -7.70 -5.34
N ILE A 228 27.62 -7.70 -6.61
CA ILE A 228 27.07 -8.58 -7.63
C ILE A 228 27.42 -10.04 -7.37
N HIS A 229 28.68 -10.34 -7.04
CA HIS A 229 29.08 -11.72 -6.75
C HIS A 229 28.31 -12.31 -5.58
N SER A 230 28.15 -11.55 -4.51
CA SER A 230 27.37 -11.99 -3.36
C SER A 230 25.87 -12.16 -3.67
N THR A 231 25.35 -11.40 -4.63
CA THR A 231 23.92 -11.45 -5.03
C THR A 231 23.59 -12.60 -5.98
N ILE A 232 24.50 -12.95 -6.90
CA ILE A 232 24.22 -13.98 -7.91
C ILE A 232 24.57 -15.40 -7.46
N GLN A 233 25.33 -15.57 -6.38
CA GLN A 233 25.74 -16.89 -5.86
C GLN A 233 24.65 -17.48 -4.95
N MET A 234 23.53 -17.88 -5.54
CA MET A 234 22.43 -18.47 -4.81
C MET A 234 22.52 -20.00 -4.81
N PRO A 235 22.13 -20.68 -3.71
CA PRO A 235 22.06 -22.12 -3.67
C PRO A 235 20.97 -22.69 -4.59
N SER A 236 21.01 -23.98 -4.82
CA SER A 236 19.98 -24.69 -5.59
C SER A 236 18.58 -24.45 -5.01
N ALA A 237 17.59 -24.29 -5.88
CA ALA A 237 16.19 -24.02 -5.52
C ALA A 237 15.91 -22.69 -4.79
N VAL A 238 16.83 -21.73 -4.86
CA VAL A 238 16.65 -20.38 -4.33
C VAL A 238 16.77 -19.36 -5.49
N PRO A 239 15.73 -19.18 -6.29
CA PRO A 239 15.79 -18.33 -7.48
C PRO A 239 15.71 -16.85 -7.12
N VAL A 240 16.67 -16.04 -7.58
CA VAL A 240 16.70 -14.58 -7.43
C VAL A 240 17.04 -13.98 -8.79
N ALA A 241 16.20 -13.07 -9.28
CA ALA A 241 16.54 -12.25 -10.42
C ALA A 241 17.43 -11.07 -9.97
N CYS A 242 18.59 -10.87 -10.58
CA CYS A 242 19.45 -9.73 -10.27
C CYS A 242 19.26 -8.63 -11.31
N ILE A 243 18.76 -7.46 -10.88
CA ILE A 243 18.52 -6.29 -11.74
C ILE A 243 19.16 -5.07 -11.08
N LEU A 244 20.15 -4.48 -11.76
CA LEU A 244 21.00 -3.47 -11.16
C LEU A 244 20.43 -2.05 -11.19
N ARG A 245 19.52 -1.79 -12.11
CA ARG A 245 18.98 -0.45 -12.32
C ARG A 245 17.56 -0.32 -11.80
N PRO A 246 17.24 0.72 -11.02
CA PRO A 246 15.91 0.97 -10.48
C PRO A 246 14.79 1.01 -11.55
N ASP A 247 15.03 1.69 -12.67
CA ASP A 247 14.11 1.77 -13.81
C ASP A 247 13.79 0.39 -14.40
N ASN A 248 14.81 -0.47 -14.52
CA ASN A 248 14.63 -1.83 -15.00
C ASN A 248 13.93 -2.74 -13.99
N VAL A 249 14.09 -2.50 -12.68
CA VAL A 249 13.30 -3.19 -11.64
C VAL A 249 11.81 -2.91 -11.84
N ALA A 250 11.44 -1.63 -11.96
CA ALA A 250 10.05 -1.24 -12.17
C ALA A 250 9.47 -1.81 -13.48
N ALA A 251 10.22 -1.73 -14.57
CA ALA A 251 9.82 -2.30 -15.86
C ALA A 251 9.64 -3.82 -15.80
N PHE A 252 10.51 -4.53 -15.06
CA PHE A 252 10.39 -5.98 -14.88
C PHE A 252 9.18 -6.34 -14.03
N CYS A 253 8.94 -5.63 -12.92
CA CYS A 253 7.75 -5.83 -12.09
C CYS A 253 6.46 -5.63 -12.91
N SER A 254 6.38 -4.59 -13.72
CA SER A 254 5.24 -4.37 -14.62
C SER A 254 4.98 -5.55 -15.56
N ARG A 255 6.05 -6.16 -16.10
CA ARG A 255 5.91 -7.34 -16.97
C ARG A 255 5.47 -8.58 -16.20
N VAL A 256 5.99 -8.79 -14.99
CA VAL A 256 5.55 -9.90 -14.13
C VAL A 256 4.06 -9.77 -13.83
N PHE A 257 3.59 -8.59 -13.47
CA PHE A 257 2.17 -8.34 -13.20
C PHE A 257 1.26 -8.37 -14.44
N ALA A 258 1.81 -8.29 -15.63
CA ALA A 258 1.05 -8.45 -16.87
C ALA A 258 0.78 -9.91 -17.25
N ILE A 259 1.49 -10.86 -16.62
CA ILE A 259 1.36 -12.31 -16.85
C ILE A 259 0.42 -12.94 -15.81
N CYS A 260 0.32 -12.32 -14.63
CA CYS A 260 -0.56 -12.77 -13.53
C CYS A 260 -1.94 -12.15 -13.64
#